data_87d721b61c519af741fd184a2e30f49c
#
_entry.id   87d721b61c519af741fd184a2e30f49c
#
_cell.length_a   1.000
_cell.length_b   1.000
_cell.length_c   1.000
_cell.angle_alpha   90.00
_cell.angle_beta   90.00
_cell.angle_gamma   90.00
#
_symmetry.space_group_name_H-M   'P 1'
#
loop_
_entity.id
_entity.type
_entity.pdbx_description
1 polymer ?
#
loop_
_entity_poly.entity_id
_entity_poly.type
_entity_poly.pdbx_seq_one_letter_code
_entity_poly.pdbx_strand_id
1 'polypeptide(L)'
;LEEAIAAEVDAMVATGVAIVASIVQIAWFKWKGKVSPVHLISLAIIVVFGGATLILQDEVFIKWKPTVLYGAFGLILAAGKLLFGRDLIAVLLKDIELPAFVWSRVTWAWTAFFFAMAALNWYVAFHYPTETWVNFKVWGGIGLFLVFALAQGLFLARYVTEPQKP
;
A
#
# COMPACT_ATOMS: atom_id res chain seq x y z
N LEU A 1 0.01 -29.99 13.28
CA LEU A 1 -1.11 -29.87 12.32
C LEU A 1 -2.34 -29.21 12.97
N GLU A 2 -2.74 -29.66 14.18
CA GLU A 2 -3.89 -29.06 14.92
C GLU A 2 -3.63 -27.60 15.30
N GLU A 3 -2.45 -27.26 15.77
CA GLU A 3 -2.07 -25.87 16.09
C GLU A 3 -2.05 -24.97 14.86
N ALA A 4 -1.64 -25.48 13.70
CA ALA A 4 -1.66 -24.71 12.44
C ALA A 4 -3.10 -24.45 11.98
N ILE A 5 -3.98 -25.45 12.09
CA ILE A 5 -5.41 -25.31 11.75
C ILE A 5 -6.09 -24.34 12.72
N ALA A 6 -5.81 -24.44 14.02
CA ALA A 6 -6.35 -23.52 15.02
C ALA A 6 -5.92 -22.06 14.75
N ALA A 7 -4.64 -21.84 14.47
CA ALA A 7 -4.12 -20.50 14.14
C ALA A 7 -4.76 -19.92 12.87
N GLU A 8 -5.04 -20.77 11.88
CA GLU A 8 -5.70 -20.35 10.64
C GLU A 8 -7.16 -19.97 10.86
N VAL A 9 -7.88 -20.76 11.67
CA VAL A 9 -9.27 -20.47 12.07
C VAL A 9 -9.33 -19.17 12.88
N ASP A 10 -8.41 -18.97 13.81
CA ASP A 10 -8.35 -17.76 14.62
C ASP A 10 -8.07 -16.52 13.75
N ALA A 11 -7.18 -16.63 12.77
CA ALA A 11 -6.91 -15.56 11.82
C ALA A 11 -8.13 -15.22 10.95
N MET A 12 -8.89 -16.23 10.53
CA MET A 12 -10.13 -16.04 9.76
C MET A 12 -11.21 -15.35 10.61
N VAL A 13 -11.40 -15.80 11.85
CA VAL A 13 -12.35 -15.18 12.78
C VAL A 13 -11.96 -13.73 13.05
N ALA A 14 -10.69 -13.45 13.34
CA ALA A 14 -10.19 -12.11 13.58
C ALA A 14 -10.41 -11.20 12.35
N THR A 15 -10.18 -11.72 11.14
CA THR A 15 -10.43 -10.98 9.89
C THR A 15 -11.92 -10.68 9.70
N GLY A 16 -12.78 -11.66 9.93
CA GLY A 16 -14.23 -11.48 9.87
C GLY A 16 -14.73 -10.43 10.86
N VAL A 17 -14.26 -10.49 12.11
CA VAL A 17 -14.57 -9.50 13.15
C VAL A 17 -14.09 -8.11 12.75
N ALA A 18 -12.88 -7.97 12.19
CA ALA A 18 -12.35 -6.70 11.74
C ALA A 18 -13.19 -6.07 10.62
N ILE A 19 -13.66 -6.87 9.66
CA ILE A 19 -14.55 -6.41 8.59
C ILE A 19 -15.88 -5.90 9.18
N VAL A 20 -16.53 -6.69 10.04
CA VAL A 20 -17.81 -6.33 10.66
C VAL A 20 -17.63 -5.06 11.51
N ALA A 21 -16.60 -4.99 12.34
CA ALA A 21 -16.31 -3.83 13.18
C ALA A 21 -16.10 -2.57 12.34
N SER A 22 -15.36 -2.66 11.22
CA SER A 22 -15.11 -1.54 10.31
C SER A 22 -16.39 -1.06 9.63
N ILE A 23 -17.27 -1.97 9.23
CA ILE A 23 -18.58 -1.61 8.64
C ILE A 23 -19.44 -0.90 9.67
N VAL A 24 -19.53 -1.45 10.89
CA VAL A 24 -20.29 -0.84 11.99
C VAL A 24 -19.75 0.54 12.35
N GLN A 25 -18.44 0.69 12.43
CA GLN A 25 -17.79 1.96 12.73
C GLN A 25 -18.11 3.03 11.67
N ILE A 26 -18.07 2.68 10.39
CA ILE A 26 -18.38 3.63 9.32
C ILE A 26 -19.87 3.96 9.27
N ALA A 27 -20.74 2.97 9.49
CA ALA A 27 -22.18 3.23 9.62
C ALA A 27 -22.47 4.20 10.77
N TRP A 28 -21.80 4.04 11.90
CA TRP A 28 -21.89 4.95 13.04
C TRP A 28 -21.39 6.36 12.71
N PHE A 29 -20.24 6.49 12.05
CA PHE A 29 -19.72 7.79 11.63
C PHE A 29 -20.60 8.46 10.56
N LYS A 30 -21.17 7.67 9.65
CA LYS A 30 -22.13 8.18 8.68
C LYS A 30 -23.37 8.77 9.36
N TRP A 31 -23.89 8.08 10.35
CA TRP A 31 -25.02 8.56 11.14
C TRP A 31 -24.70 9.87 11.89
N LYS A 32 -23.47 10.03 12.37
CA LYS A 32 -22.99 11.28 13.01
C LYS A 32 -22.49 12.36 12.04
N GLY A 33 -22.56 12.14 10.74
CA GLY A 33 -22.11 13.10 9.73
C GLY A 33 -20.60 13.35 9.68
N LYS A 34 -19.78 12.42 10.22
CA LYS A 34 -18.32 12.57 10.39
C LYS A 34 -17.49 11.59 9.54
N VAL A 35 -17.99 11.17 8.39
CA VAL A 35 -17.24 10.27 7.51
C VAL A 35 -16.20 11.05 6.73
N SER A 36 -14.94 10.67 6.88
CA SER A 36 -13.84 11.21 6.05
C SER A 36 -13.50 10.23 4.92
N PRO A 37 -12.94 10.71 3.80
CA PRO A 37 -12.46 9.84 2.71
C PRO A 37 -11.48 8.76 3.17
N VAL A 38 -10.67 9.05 4.17
CA VAL A 38 -9.71 8.09 4.76
C VAL A 38 -10.43 6.88 5.36
N HIS A 39 -11.55 7.08 6.05
CA HIS A 39 -12.34 5.98 6.62
C HIS A 39 -12.94 5.08 5.54
N LEU A 40 -13.39 5.65 4.42
CA LEU A 40 -13.93 4.89 3.29
C LEU A 40 -12.84 4.09 2.57
N ILE A 41 -11.67 4.67 2.40
CA ILE A 41 -10.50 3.98 1.81
C ILE A 41 -10.07 2.83 2.71
N SER A 42 -9.96 3.05 4.02
CA SER A 42 -9.61 2.01 4.99
C SER A 42 -10.63 0.87 4.99
N LEU A 43 -11.94 1.18 4.96
CA LEU A 43 -12.98 0.16 4.85
C LEU A 43 -12.85 -0.62 3.55
N ALA A 44 -12.67 0.06 2.42
CA ALA A 44 -12.53 -0.60 1.13
C ALA A 44 -11.34 -1.58 1.13
N ILE A 45 -10.20 -1.16 1.69
CA ILE A 45 -9.02 -2.01 1.86
C ILE A 45 -9.34 -3.22 2.74
N ILE A 46 -9.93 -3.02 3.91
CA ILE A 46 -10.26 -4.09 4.87
C ILE A 46 -11.26 -5.07 4.25
N VAL A 47 -12.31 -4.58 3.59
CA VAL A 47 -13.35 -5.44 2.98
C VAL A 47 -12.79 -6.23 1.80
N VAL A 48 -12.02 -5.59 0.91
CA VAL A 48 -11.45 -6.25 -0.26
C VAL A 48 -10.41 -7.28 0.16
N PHE A 49 -9.43 -6.90 0.98
CA PHE A 49 -8.36 -7.83 1.38
C PHE A 49 -8.81 -8.85 2.42
N GLY A 50 -9.63 -8.44 3.38
CA GLY A 50 -10.18 -9.35 4.38
C GLY A 50 -11.18 -10.32 3.76
N GLY A 51 -12.08 -9.84 2.91
CA GLY A 51 -13.02 -10.68 2.18
C GLY A 51 -12.32 -11.68 1.26
N ALA A 52 -11.31 -11.22 0.53
CA ALA A 52 -10.48 -12.08 -0.28
C ALA A 52 -9.71 -13.13 0.56
N THR A 53 -9.23 -12.77 1.74
CA THR A 53 -8.58 -13.73 2.66
C THR A 53 -9.54 -14.79 3.15
N LEU A 54 -10.82 -14.45 3.39
CA LEU A 54 -11.83 -15.42 3.83
C LEU A 54 -12.30 -16.38 2.72
N ILE A 55 -12.30 -15.91 1.46
CA ILE A 55 -12.85 -16.68 0.34
C ILE A 55 -11.78 -17.55 -0.33
N LEU A 56 -10.53 -17.08 -0.36
CA LEU A 56 -9.45 -17.66 -1.15
C LEU A 56 -8.30 -18.12 -0.25
N GLN A 57 -8.37 -19.34 0.26
CA GLN A 57 -7.30 -19.99 1.02
C GLN A 57 -6.31 -20.75 0.11
N ASP A 58 -6.05 -20.25 -1.08
CA ASP A 58 -5.20 -20.90 -2.05
C ASP A 58 -3.80 -20.25 -2.08
N GLU A 59 -2.76 -21.05 -2.33
CA GLU A 59 -1.37 -20.57 -2.58
C GLU A 59 -1.33 -19.47 -3.65
N VAL A 60 -2.13 -19.61 -4.67
CA VAL A 60 -2.26 -18.62 -5.76
C VAL A 60 -2.68 -17.26 -5.21
N PHE A 61 -3.61 -17.24 -4.27
CA PHE A 61 -4.07 -16.00 -3.66
C PHE A 61 -2.99 -15.33 -2.80
N ILE A 62 -2.20 -16.11 -2.06
CA ILE A 62 -1.09 -15.57 -1.27
C ILE A 62 -0.08 -14.87 -2.19
N LYS A 63 0.16 -15.42 -3.37
CA LYS A 63 1.04 -14.83 -4.40
C LYS A 63 0.47 -13.55 -5.01
N TRP A 64 -0.85 -13.42 -5.10
CA TRP A 64 -1.53 -12.23 -5.59
C TRP A 64 -1.52 -11.05 -4.62
N LYS A 65 -1.48 -11.30 -3.30
CA LYS A 65 -1.54 -10.24 -2.27
C LYS A 65 -0.57 -9.08 -2.51
N PRO A 66 0.74 -9.30 -2.72
CA PRO A 66 1.66 -8.19 -2.96
C PRO A 66 1.36 -7.44 -4.26
N THR A 67 0.98 -8.14 -5.34
CA THR A 67 0.62 -7.51 -6.61
C THR A 67 -0.55 -6.56 -6.46
N VAL A 68 -1.61 -7.01 -5.79
CA VAL A 68 -2.81 -6.19 -5.56
C VAL A 68 -2.49 -5.02 -4.64
N LEU A 69 -1.68 -5.24 -3.60
CA LEU A 69 -1.29 -4.19 -2.65
C LEU A 69 -0.47 -3.09 -3.36
N TYR A 70 0.57 -3.46 -4.09
CA TYR A 70 1.37 -2.49 -4.85
C TYR A 70 0.54 -1.78 -5.93
N GLY A 71 -0.29 -2.53 -6.66
CA GLY A 71 -1.21 -1.96 -7.64
C GLY A 71 -2.18 -0.95 -7.03
N ALA A 72 -2.74 -1.26 -5.86
CA ALA A 72 -3.63 -0.36 -5.13
C ALA A 72 -2.91 0.93 -4.70
N PHE A 73 -1.68 0.84 -4.16
CA PHE A 73 -0.91 2.04 -3.83
C PHE A 73 -0.60 2.89 -5.06
N GLY A 74 -0.18 2.26 -6.16
CA GLY A 74 0.04 2.97 -7.41
C GLY A 74 -1.22 3.68 -7.92
N LEU A 75 -2.37 3.00 -7.88
CA LEU A 75 -3.66 3.57 -8.26
C LEU A 75 -4.10 4.72 -7.36
N ILE A 76 -3.93 4.59 -6.05
CA ILE A 76 -4.29 5.65 -5.09
C ILE A 76 -3.47 6.92 -5.35
N LEU A 77 -2.16 6.79 -5.56
CA LEU A 77 -1.30 7.92 -5.86
C LEU A 77 -1.65 8.57 -7.21
N ALA A 78 -1.85 7.75 -8.25
CA ALA A 78 -2.25 8.23 -9.56
C ALA A 78 -3.63 8.91 -9.53
N ALA A 79 -4.62 8.30 -8.88
CA ALA A 79 -5.96 8.86 -8.74
C ALA A 79 -5.95 10.16 -7.93
N GLY A 80 -5.20 10.22 -6.83
CA GLY A 80 -5.01 11.43 -6.04
C GLY A 80 -4.51 12.59 -6.88
N LYS A 81 -3.53 12.31 -7.75
CA LYS A 81 -2.97 13.33 -8.66
C LYS A 81 -3.91 13.69 -9.80
N LEU A 82 -4.47 12.70 -10.49
CA LEU A 82 -5.27 12.91 -11.70
C LEU A 82 -6.68 13.43 -11.42
N LEU A 83 -7.34 12.92 -10.38
CA LEU A 83 -8.73 13.28 -10.07
C LEU A 83 -8.85 14.48 -9.14
N PHE A 84 -7.92 14.62 -8.21
CA PHE A 84 -7.98 15.67 -7.19
C PHE A 84 -6.87 16.71 -7.30
N GLY A 85 -5.93 16.55 -8.22
CA GLY A 85 -4.78 17.44 -8.39
C GLY A 85 -3.85 17.48 -7.16
N ARG A 86 -3.94 16.49 -6.27
CA ARG A 86 -3.21 16.45 -5.00
C ARG A 86 -2.06 15.46 -5.04
N ASP A 87 -0.92 15.91 -4.57
CA ASP A 87 0.24 15.07 -4.32
C ASP A 87 0.11 14.46 -2.92
N LEU A 88 -0.43 13.23 -2.83
CA LEU A 88 -0.72 12.57 -1.55
C LEU A 88 0.54 12.38 -0.69
N ILE A 89 1.70 12.19 -1.31
CA ILE A 89 2.98 12.10 -0.59
C ILE A 89 3.32 13.44 0.08
N ALA A 90 3.05 14.55 -0.58
CA ALA A 90 3.22 15.88 0.01
C ALA A 90 2.32 16.08 1.24
N VAL A 91 1.11 15.54 1.21
CA VAL A 91 0.19 15.59 2.37
C VAL A 91 0.73 14.79 3.55
N LEU A 92 1.40 13.66 3.30
CA LEU A 92 2.02 12.85 4.35
C LEU A 92 3.29 13.50 4.92
N LEU A 93 4.04 14.24 4.09
CA LEU A 93 5.30 14.90 4.42
C LEU A 93 5.12 16.42 4.53
N LYS A 94 4.02 16.86 5.11
CA LYS A 94 3.62 18.27 5.23
C LYS A 94 4.65 19.19 5.90
N ASP A 95 5.54 18.62 6.69
CA ASP A 95 6.59 19.37 7.41
C ASP A 95 7.82 19.65 6.52
N ILE A 96 7.83 19.15 5.28
CA ILE A 96 8.90 19.38 4.31
C ILE A 96 8.40 20.35 3.24
N GLU A 97 8.99 21.53 3.18
CA GLU A 97 8.69 22.53 2.17
C GLU A 97 9.51 22.28 0.90
N LEU A 98 8.83 21.89 -0.18
CA LEU A 98 9.43 21.68 -1.50
C LEU A 98 8.56 22.32 -2.58
N PRO A 99 9.15 22.73 -3.71
CA PRO A 99 8.40 23.24 -4.85
C PRO A 99 7.37 22.24 -5.37
N ALA A 100 6.22 22.71 -5.84
CA ALA A 100 5.12 21.87 -6.30
C ALA A 100 5.52 20.88 -7.41
N PHE A 101 6.42 21.31 -8.31
CA PHE A 101 6.91 20.44 -9.39
C PHE A 101 7.74 19.24 -8.86
N VAL A 102 8.44 19.43 -7.73
CA VAL A 102 9.20 18.35 -7.07
C VAL A 102 8.23 17.32 -6.51
N TRP A 103 7.19 17.76 -5.81
CA TRP A 103 6.15 16.87 -5.30
C TRP A 103 5.45 16.07 -6.39
N SER A 104 5.17 16.71 -7.54
CA SER A 104 4.60 16.01 -8.68
C SER A 104 5.53 14.93 -9.23
N ARG A 105 6.84 15.19 -9.34
CA ARG A 105 7.83 14.18 -9.75
C ARG A 105 7.93 13.03 -8.76
N VAL A 106 7.94 13.34 -7.46
CA VAL A 106 7.94 12.34 -6.38
C VAL A 106 6.71 11.44 -6.50
N THR A 107 5.52 12.01 -6.63
CA THR A 107 4.27 11.26 -6.76
C THR A 107 4.31 10.31 -7.95
N TRP A 108 4.75 10.76 -9.12
CA TRP A 108 4.85 9.92 -10.30
C TRP A 108 5.95 8.86 -10.21
N ALA A 109 7.07 9.18 -9.56
CA ALA A 109 8.13 8.21 -9.32
C ALA A 109 7.66 7.07 -8.40
N TRP A 110 6.96 7.37 -7.31
CA TRP A 110 6.36 6.37 -6.45
C TRP A 110 5.25 5.57 -7.12
N THR A 111 4.42 6.22 -7.92
CA THR A 111 3.38 5.56 -8.73
C THR A 111 4.02 4.53 -9.68
N ALA A 112 5.04 4.94 -10.42
CA ALA A 112 5.76 4.05 -11.33
C ALA A 112 6.46 2.91 -10.58
N PHE A 113 7.08 3.19 -9.44
CA PHE A 113 7.72 2.19 -8.60
C PHE A 113 6.71 1.13 -8.11
N PHE A 114 5.55 1.54 -7.62
CA PHE A 114 4.54 0.61 -7.16
C PHE A 114 3.97 -0.26 -8.29
N PHE A 115 3.71 0.30 -9.46
CA PHE A 115 3.30 -0.50 -10.62
C PHE A 115 4.40 -1.45 -11.10
N ALA A 116 5.66 -1.03 -11.09
CA ALA A 116 6.79 -1.88 -11.41
C ALA A 116 6.91 -3.05 -10.41
N MET A 117 6.75 -2.77 -9.11
CA MET A 117 6.75 -3.80 -8.06
C MET A 117 5.57 -4.77 -8.19
N ALA A 118 4.38 -4.28 -8.55
CA ALA A 118 3.23 -5.13 -8.83
C ALA A 118 3.50 -6.08 -10.01
N ALA A 119 4.03 -5.55 -11.11
CA ALA A 119 4.38 -6.33 -12.29
C ALA A 119 5.49 -7.35 -12.00
N LEU A 120 6.55 -6.94 -11.29
CA LEU A 120 7.64 -7.83 -10.88
C LEU A 120 7.16 -8.95 -9.95
N ASN A 121 6.35 -8.62 -8.94
CA ASN A 121 5.80 -9.64 -8.06
C ASN A 121 4.94 -10.64 -8.83
N TRP A 122 4.06 -10.15 -9.70
CA TRP A 122 3.23 -11.01 -10.54
C TRP A 122 4.10 -11.93 -11.41
N TYR A 123 5.10 -11.38 -12.08
CA TYR A 123 5.98 -12.13 -12.95
C TYR A 123 6.73 -13.23 -12.19
N VAL A 124 7.38 -12.88 -11.07
CA VAL A 124 8.13 -13.86 -10.27
C VAL A 124 7.20 -14.88 -9.63
N ALA A 125 6.04 -14.47 -9.12
CA ALA A 125 5.09 -15.36 -8.45
C ALA A 125 4.54 -16.47 -9.35
N PHE A 126 4.38 -16.20 -10.65
CA PHE A 126 3.73 -17.13 -11.58
C PHE A 126 4.66 -17.78 -12.60
N HIS A 127 5.91 -17.31 -12.72
CA HIS A 127 6.89 -17.88 -13.65
C HIS A 127 8.03 -18.61 -12.96
N TYR A 128 8.15 -18.52 -11.65
CA TYR A 128 9.20 -19.15 -10.86
C TYR A 128 8.63 -20.01 -9.72
N PRO A 129 9.42 -20.99 -9.21
CA PRO A 129 9.03 -21.78 -8.05
C PRO A 129 8.71 -20.90 -6.83
N THR A 130 7.83 -21.39 -5.95
CA THR A 130 7.39 -20.67 -4.74
C THR A 130 8.56 -20.24 -3.85
N GLU A 131 9.60 -21.06 -3.74
CA GLU A 131 10.82 -20.74 -2.99
C GLU A 131 11.53 -19.51 -3.56
N THR A 132 11.67 -19.41 -4.87
CA THR A 132 12.26 -18.25 -5.55
C THR A 132 11.42 -16.99 -5.32
N TRP A 133 10.10 -17.11 -5.37
CA TRP A 133 9.19 -16.01 -5.10
C TRP A 133 9.30 -15.54 -3.64
N VAL A 134 9.39 -16.45 -2.65
CA VAL A 134 9.57 -16.08 -1.24
C VAL A 134 10.89 -15.33 -1.06
N ASN A 135 11.98 -15.80 -1.63
CA ASN A 135 13.28 -15.12 -1.60
C ASN A 135 13.23 -13.74 -2.25
N PHE A 136 12.57 -13.64 -3.41
CA PHE A 136 12.35 -12.35 -4.07
C PHE A 136 11.52 -11.39 -3.19
N LYS A 137 10.45 -11.86 -2.57
CA LYS A 137 9.60 -11.05 -1.68
C LYS A 137 10.39 -10.47 -0.52
N VAL A 138 11.23 -11.29 0.13
CA VAL A 138 12.00 -10.89 1.32
C VAL A 138 13.19 -10.02 0.92
N TRP A 139 14.05 -10.50 0.04
CA TRP A 139 15.31 -9.83 -0.28
C TRP A 139 15.20 -8.85 -1.45
N GLY A 140 14.52 -9.27 -2.52
CA GLY A 140 14.34 -8.43 -3.70
C GLY A 140 13.41 -7.26 -3.44
N GLY A 141 12.26 -7.50 -2.81
CA GLY A 141 11.29 -6.46 -2.51
C GLY A 141 11.85 -5.40 -1.56
N ILE A 142 12.47 -5.82 -0.45
CA ILE A 142 13.10 -4.90 0.51
C ILE A 142 14.29 -4.18 -0.13
N GLY A 143 15.13 -4.92 -0.87
CA GLY A 143 16.31 -4.33 -1.53
C GLY A 143 15.92 -3.26 -2.55
N LEU A 144 14.96 -3.54 -3.43
CA LEU A 144 14.47 -2.59 -4.43
C LEU A 144 13.84 -1.36 -3.77
N PHE A 145 13.05 -1.57 -2.71
CA PHE A 145 12.46 -0.47 -1.95
C PHE A 145 13.53 0.43 -1.34
N LEU A 146 14.55 -0.14 -0.69
CA LEU A 146 15.63 0.63 -0.08
C LEU A 146 16.44 1.40 -1.12
N VAL A 147 16.79 0.78 -2.25
CA VAL A 147 17.50 1.46 -3.35
C VAL A 147 16.67 2.62 -3.89
N PHE A 148 15.38 2.38 -4.11
CA PHE A 148 14.48 3.43 -4.58
C PHE A 148 14.35 4.56 -3.55
N ALA A 149 14.15 4.24 -2.26
CA ALA A 149 14.03 5.22 -1.19
C ALA A 149 15.31 6.06 -1.03
N LEU A 150 16.49 5.43 -1.13
CA LEU A 150 17.78 6.15 -1.10
C LEU A 150 17.94 7.07 -2.32
N ALA A 151 17.63 6.58 -3.52
CA ALA A 151 17.68 7.40 -4.74
C ALA A 151 16.73 8.59 -4.64
N GLN A 152 15.53 8.37 -4.10
CA GLN A 152 14.54 9.41 -3.87
C GLN A 152 15.03 10.43 -2.82
N GLY A 153 15.62 9.97 -1.73
CA GLY A 153 16.21 10.83 -0.69
C GLY A 153 17.32 11.71 -1.24
N LEU A 154 18.23 11.14 -2.04
CA LEU A 154 19.29 11.89 -2.72
C LEU A 154 18.75 12.91 -3.72
N PHE A 155 17.67 12.56 -4.43
CA PHE A 155 17.00 13.49 -5.32
C PHE A 155 16.39 14.67 -4.54
N LEU A 156 15.69 14.39 -3.45
CA LEU A 156 15.06 15.42 -2.61
C LEU A 156 16.09 16.31 -1.90
N ALA A 157 17.21 15.76 -1.47
CA ALA A 157 18.28 16.53 -0.81
C ALA A 157 18.78 17.71 -1.63
N ARG A 158 18.63 17.67 -2.96
CA ARG A 158 19.00 18.77 -3.86
C ARG A 158 18.06 19.97 -3.79
N TYR A 159 16.85 19.77 -3.28
CA TYR A 159 15.78 20.77 -3.23
C TYR A 159 15.43 21.23 -1.83
N VAL A 160 15.94 20.55 -0.80
CA VAL A 160 15.81 21.01 0.59
C VAL A 160 16.75 22.20 0.76
N THR A 161 16.20 23.39 0.72
CA THR A 161 16.92 24.62 1.02
C THR A 161 17.23 24.64 2.51
N GLU A 162 18.49 24.84 2.90
CA GLU A 162 18.82 25.06 4.30
C GLU A 162 17.98 26.22 4.84
N PRO A 163 17.39 26.10 6.05
CA PRO A 163 16.71 27.20 6.66
C PRO A 163 17.71 28.35 6.81
N GLN A 164 17.39 29.49 6.21
CA GLN A 164 18.18 30.70 6.43
C GLN A 164 18.22 30.94 7.95
N LYS A 165 19.38 30.78 8.54
CA LYS A 165 19.61 31.23 9.92
C LYS A 165 19.29 32.73 10.02
N PRO A 166 18.53 33.11 11.03
CA PRO A 166 18.24 34.52 11.30
C PRO A 166 19.50 35.31 11.60
#